data_499ae9e299a18f2177e641e5ffa00f2f
#
_entry.id   499ae9e299a18f2177e641e5ffa00f2f
#
_cell.length_a   1.000
_cell.length_b   1.000
_cell.length_c   1.000
_cell.angle_alpha   90.00
_cell.angle_beta   90.00
_cell.angle_gamma   90.00
#
_symmetry.space_group_name_H-M   'P 1'
#
loop_
_entity.id
_entity.type
_entity.pdbx_description
1 polymer ?
#
loop_
_entity_poly.entity_id
_entity_poly.type
_entity_poly.pdbx_seq_one_letter_code
_entity_poly.pdbx_strand_id
1 'polypeptide(L)'
;SVLFEYSNSPNLEKVVSEIIINTTQRYIPSITIVDVTTSFIDETEKNDINRLGLAKVRLRIEYIIPKFKSPKLAIEVDMNLGG
;
A
#
# COMPACT_ATOMS: atom_id res chain seq x y z
N SER A 1 12.55 -4.22 16.17
CA SER A 1 13.31 -4.27 14.94
C SER A 1 12.92 -3.11 14.04
N VAL A 2 13.73 -2.90 13.06
CA VAL A 2 13.47 -1.82 12.15
C VAL A 2 12.17 -2.02 11.41
N LEU A 3 11.94 -3.24 10.97
CA LEU A 3 10.73 -3.50 10.23
C LEU A 3 9.50 -3.29 11.10
N PHE A 4 9.61 -3.70 12.35
CA PHE A 4 8.49 -3.52 13.24
C PHE A 4 8.21 -2.05 13.46
N GLU A 5 9.26 -1.25 13.55
CA GLU A 5 9.06 0.17 13.71
C GLU A 5 8.39 0.78 12.51
N TYR A 6 8.75 0.32 11.33
CA TYR A 6 8.11 0.82 10.15
C TYR A 6 6.63 0.45 10.11
N SER A 7 6.30 -0.73 10.62
CA SER A 7 4.93 -1.16 10.53
C SER A 7 4.01 -0.28 11.33
N ASN A 8 4.55 0.41 12.33
CA ASN A 8 3.73 1.28 13.12
C ASN A 8 3.98 2.74 12.81
N SER A 9 4.71 3.00 11.77
CA SER A 9 5.15 4.35 11.49
C SER A 9 4.26 5.01 10.46
N PRO A 10 3.76 6.19 10.73
CA PRO A 10 3.05 6.93 9.70
C PRO A 10 3.95 7.30 8.54
N ASN A 11 5.27 7.24 8.73
CA ASN A 11 6.16 7.54 7.64
C ASN A 11 6.12 6.53 6.53
N LEU A 12 5.91 5.26 6.87
CA LEU A 12 5.84 4.25 5.82
C LEU A 12 4.65 4.54 4.91
N GLU A 13 3.50 4.83 5.50
CA GLU A 13 2.33 5.12 4.71
C GLU A 13 2.54 6.35 3.85
N LYS A 14 3.18 7.37 4.41
CA LYS A 14 3.42 8.58 3.65
C LYS A 14 4.34 8.33 2.49
N VAL A 15 5.42 7.59 2.71
CA VAL A 15 6.37 7.32 1.64
C VAL A 15 5.71 6.50 0.54
N VAL A 16 4.96 5.49 0.92
CA VAL A 16 4.31 4.64 -0.06
C VAL A 16 3.28 5.46 -0.84
N SER A 17 2.53 6.31 -0.16
CA SER A 17 1.56 7.16 -0.83
C SER A 17 2.23 8.05 -1.87
N GLU A 18 3.34 8.64 -1.49
CA GLU A 18 4.03 9.54 -2.42
C GLU A 18 4.54 8.81 -3.63
N ILE A 19 5.07 7.62 -3.43
CA ILE A 19 5.57 6.83 -4.54
C ILE A 19 4.42 6.48 -5.48
N ILE A 20 3.31 6.05 -4.92
CA ILE A 20 2.17 5.65 -5.74
C ILE A 20 1.61 6.84 -6.50
N ILE A 21 1.45 7.96 -5.83
CA ILE A 21 0.91 9.15 -6.48
C ILE A 21 1.84 9.61 -7.59
N ASN A 22 3.12 9.69 -7.31
CA ASN A 22 4.06 10.17 -8.32
C ASN A 22 4.16 9.23 -9.49
N THR A 23 4.18 7.94 -9.22
CA THR A 23 4.27 6.95 -10.29
C THR A 23 3.02 6.99 -11.15
N THR A 24 1.86 7.10 -10.51
CA THR A 24 0.61 7.14 -11.25
C THR A 24 0.56 8.38 -12.14
N GLN A 25 0.96 9.52 -11.59
CA GLN A 25 0.94 10.73 -12.40
C GLN A 25 1.87 10.64 -13.59
N ARG A 26 2.97 9.91 -13.42
CA ARG A 26 3.94 9.81 -14.47
C ARG A 26 3.50 8.86 -15.58
N TYR A 27 2.92 7.73 -15.21
CA TYR A 27 2.64 6.68 -16.18
C TYR A 27 1.17 6.55 -16.53
N ILE A 28 0.26 6.97 -15.67
CA ILE A 28 -1.17 6.86 -15.92
C ILE A 28 -1.82 8.16 -15.50
N PRO A 29 -1.55 9.24 -16.19
CA PRO A 29 -2.03 10.55 -15.74
C PRO A 29 -3.54 10.71 -15.80
N SER A 30 -4.24 9.78 -16.45
CA SER A 30 -5.69 9.88 -16.50
C SER A 30 -6.38 9.44 -15.21
N ILE A 31 -5.60 8.94 -14.26
CA ILE A 31 -6.14 8.50 -12.99
C ILE A 31 -5.70 9.47 -11.91
N THR A 32 -6.61 9.80 -11.01
CA THR A 32 -6.27 10.62 -9.85
C THR A 32 -6.36 9.77 -8.60
N ILE A 33 -5.28 9.70 -7.85
CA ILE A 33 -5.27 8.96 -6.60
C ILE A 33 -5.94 9.83 -5.54
N VAL A 34 -6.93 9.25 -4.87
CA VAL A 34 -7.65 9.94 -3.82
C VAL A 34 -7.05 9.63 -2.46
N ASP A 35 -6.69 8.39 -2.22
CA ASP A 35 -6.17 8.00 -0.92
C ASP A 35 -5.39 6.70 -1.03
N VAL A 36 -4.39 6.55 -0.18
CA VAL A 36 -3.63 5.31 -0.10
C VAL A 36 -3.53 4.95 1.37
N THR A 37 -3.99 3.75 1.70
CA THR A 37 -3.95 3.27 3.07
C THR A 37 -3.11 2.02 3.11
N THR A 38 -2.26 1.89 4.11
CA THR A 38 -1.46 0.69 4.28
C THR A 38 -1.92 -0.02 5.55
N SER A 39 -1.91 -1.33 5.51
CA SER A 39 -2.17 -2.11 6.71
C SER A 39 -1.32 -3.35 6.65
N PHE A 40 -0.95 -3.84 7.83
CA PHE A 40 -0.13 -5.02 7.93
C PHE A 40 -1.04 -6.21 8.15
N ILE A 41 -0.77 -7.27 7.39
CA ILE A 41 -1.55 -8.48 7.52
C ILE A 41 -0.89 -9.32 8.58
N ASP A 42 -1.63 -9.65 9.61
CA ASP A 42 -1.10 -10.40 10.72
C ASP A 42 -1.35 -11.86 10.48
N GLU A 43 -0.30 -12.60 10.22
CA GLU A 43 -0.45 -14.02 10.02
C GLU A 43 0.38 -14.78 10.99
N THR A 44 0.62 -14.20 12.14
CA THR A 44 1.52 -14.82 13.06
C THR A 44 1.09 -16.17 13.50
N GLU A 45 -0.21 -16.35 13.57
CA GLU A 45 -0.61 -17.61 14.08
C GLU A 45 -0.32 -18.68 13.10
N LYS A 46 -0.04 -18.32 11.87
CA LYS A 46 0.25 -19.34 11.05
C LYS A 46 1.61 -19.61 10.93
N ASN A 47 2.28 -19.01 11.51
CA ASN A 47 3.33 -19.13 11.18
C ASN A 47 4.57 -18.93 11.30
N ASP A 48 5.06 -19.78 11.30
CA ASP A 48 6.41 -19.99 11.27
C ASP A 48 7.10 -19.29 10.21
N ILE A 49 6.50 -19.14 9.12
CA ILE A 49 7.09 -18.47 8.05
C ILE A 49 7.37 -17.04 8.37
N ASN A 50 6.53 -16.47 9.18
CA ASN A 50 6.75 -15.10 9.53
C ASN A 50 7.99 -14.91 10.33
N ARG A 51 8.48 -15.96 10.92
CA ARG A 51 9.68 -15.81 11.66
C ARG A 51 10.85 -15.56 10.78
N LEU A 52 10.71 -15.78 9.51
CA LEU A 52 11.78 -15.51 8.62
C LEU A 52 11.85 -14.03 8.24
N GLY A 53 11.05 -13.22 8.88
CA GLY A 53 11.14 -11.81 8.61
C GLY A 53 10.29 -11.32 7.47
N LEU A 54 9.44 -12.19 6.97
CA LEU A 54 8.60 -11.77 5.86
C LEU A 54 7.35 -11.12 6.39
N ALA A 55 7.19 -9.88 6.09
CA ALA A 55 5.99 -9.14 6.49
C ALA A 55 5.16 -8.89 5.25
N LYS A 56 3.86 -8.95 5.41
CA LYS A 56 2.96 -8.72 4.31
C LYS A 56 2.17 -7.46 4.57
N VAL A 57 2.12 -6.60 3.57
CA VAL A 57 1.43 -5.34 3.68
C VAL A 57 0.33 -5.31 2.64
N ARG A 58 -0.83 -4.84 3.03
CA ARG A 58 -1.93 -4.64 2.11
C ARG A 58 -2.08 -3.15 1.85
N LEU A 59 -2.06 -2.78 0.58
CA LEU A 59 -2.27 -1.41 0.17
C LEU A 59 -3.68 -1.30 -0.39
N ARG A 60 -4.42 -0.34 0.10
CA ARG A 60 -5.71 -0.03 -0.46
C ARG A 60 -5.59 1.32 -1.13
N ILE A 61 -5.82 1.36 -2.43
CA ILE A 61 -5.64 2.57 -3.22
C ILE A 61 -7.00 2.98 -3.75
N GLU A 62 -7.43 4.18 -3.38
CA GLU A 62 -8.69 4.73 -3.86
C GLU A 62 -8.39 5.74 -4.93
N TYR A 63 -9.12 5.69 -6.02
CA TYR A 63 -8.81 6.56 -7.14
C TYR A 63 -10.09 6.85 -7.93
N ILE A 64 -9.99 7.87 -8.78
CA ILE A 64 -11.06 8.21 -9.69
C ILE A 64 -10.47 8.36 -11.08
N ILE A 65 -11.32 8.26 -12.08
CA ILE A 65 -10.93 8.47 -13.46
C ILE A 65 -11.76 9.65 -13.95
N PRO A 66 -11.23 10.86 -13.82
CA PRO A 66 -12.05 12.07 -14.06
C PRO A 66 -12.64 12.13 -15.45
N LYS A 67 -11.89 11.63 -16.43
CA LYS A 67 -12.39 11.72 -17.79
C LYS A 67 -13.72 11.01 -17.96
N PHE A 68 -13.92 9.94 -17.22
CA PHE A 68 -15.15 9.19 -17.31
C PHE A 68 -16.13 9.53 -16.21
N LYS A 69 -15.78 10.52 -15.38
CA LYS A 69 -16.64 10.90 -14.26
C LYS A 69 -16.95 9.67 -13.40
N SER A 70 -15.94 8.87 -13.20
CA SER A 70 -16.13 7.61 -12.47
C SER A 70 -16.42 7.89 -11.00
N PRO A 71 -17.11 6.98 -10.34
CA PRO A 71 -17.16 7.06 -8.89
C PRO A 71 -15.80 6.74 -8.31
N LYS A 72 -15.68 6.86 -7.01
CA LYS A 72 -14.44 6.49 -6.36
C LYS A 72 -14.30 4.97 -6.43
N LEU A 73 -13.19 4.54 -6.97
CA LEU A 73 -12.88 3.12 -7.12
C LEU A 73 -11.78 2.76 -6.15
N ALA A 74 -11.62 1.49 -5.87
CA ALA A 74 -10.58 1.04 -4.96
C ALA A 74 -10.03 -0.29 -5.42
N ILE A 75 -8.72 -0.45 -5.23
CA ILE A 75 -8.08 -1.74 -5.43
C ILE A 75 -7.25 -2.03 -4.20
N GLU A 76 -6.99 -3.30 -3.96
CA GLU A 76 -6.12 -3.73 -2.88
C GLU A 76 -5.02 -4.57 -3.46
N VAL A 77 -3.81 -4.33 -2.98
CA VAL A 77 -2.63 -5.04 -3.45
C VAL A 77 -1.87 -5.52 -2.24
N ASP A 78 -1.51 -6.80 -2.24
CA ASP A 78 -0.71 -7.35 -1.15
C ASP A 78 0.73 -7.42 -1.59
N MET A 79 1.63 -7.00 -0.71
CA MET A 79 3.04 -7.01 -1.00
C MET A 79 3.80 -7.66 0.13
N ASN A 80 4.86 -8.36 -0.22
CA ASN A 80 5.75 -8.91 0.79
C ASN A 80 6.91 -7.95 0.97
N LEU A 81 7.18 -7.61 2.20
CA LEU A 81 8.24 -6.66 2.47
C LEU A 81 9.56 -7.30 2.80
N GLY A 82 9.63 -8.37 3.29
CA GLY A 82 10.88 -8.92 3.72
C GLY A 82 11.56 -9.78 2.72
N GLY A 83 10.99 -9.92 1.63
CA GLY A 83 11.52 -10.82 0.66
C GLY A 83 12.62 -10.32 -0.16
#